data_36baa3d994bd49548be580340dcc8ccb
#
_entry.id   36baa3d994bd49548be580340dcc8ccb
#
_cell.length_a   1.000
_cell.length_b   1.000
_cell.length_c   1.000
_cell.angle_alpha   90.00
_cell.angle_beta   90.00
_cell.angle_gamma   90.00
#
_symmetry.space_group_name_H-M   'P 1'
#
loop_
_entity.id
_entity.type
_entity.pdbx_description
1 polymer ?
#
loop_
_entity_poly.entity_id
_entity_poly.type
_entity_poly.pdbx_seq_one_letter_code
_entity_poly.pdbx_strand_id
1 'polypeptide(L)'
;MKRQKRIKIIVSCLIIFLLISIPIVIKGRERFSDNWIDKSRIPAILHYNDDTYYEISIEKYNRATEGNNYSFEYTDNYLTIDGRKANLLDYYKPRFLNRRIGETKDRNGNVVYIYVLGFENTANCYKLREEENEK
;
A
#
# COMPACT_ATOMS: atom_id res chain seq x y z
N MET A 1 28.02 39.19 -25.05
CA MET A 1 26.62 39.28 -24.55
C MET A 1 25.70 38.22 -25.16
N LYS A 2 25.70 37.99 -26.46
CA LYS A 2 24.88 36.94 -27.09
C LYS A 2 25.19 35.51 -26.59
N ARG A 3 26.44 35.21 -26.32
CA ARG A 3 26.87 33.88 -25.81
C ARG A 3 26.34 33.59 -24.39
N GLN A 4 26.36 34.56 -23.51
CA GLN A 4 25.84 34.40 -22.13
C GLN A 4 24.32 34.21 -22.10
N LYS A 5 23.56 34.91 -22.96
CA LYS A 5 22.11 34.71 -23.09
C LYS A 5 21.77 33.32 -23.59
N ARG A 6 22.52 32.79 -24.58
CA ARG A 6 22.34 31.43 -25.10
C ARG A 6 22.62 30.37 -24.04
N ILE A 7 23.68 30.54 -23.24
CA ILE A 7 24.02 29.63 -22.16
C ILE A 7 22.93 29.61 -21.10
N LYS A 8 22.39 30.77 -20.69
CA LYS A 8 21.29 30.85 -19.74
C LYS A 8 20.02 30.15 -20.24
N ILE A 9 19.70 30.31 -21.52
CA ILE A 9 18.55 29.63 -22.14
C ILE A 9 18.74 28.11 -22.15
N ILE A 10 19.92 27.64 -22.52
CA ILE A 10 20.26 26.22 -22.54
C ILE A 10 20.19 25.61 -21.14
N VAL A 11 20.75 26.28 -20.15
CA VAL A 11 20.71 25.83 -18.77
C VAL A 11 19.27 25.80 -18.24
N SER A 12 18.47 26.83 -18.54
CA SER A 12 17.05 26.86 -18.16
C SER A 12 16.25 25.71 -18.81
N CYS A 13 16.49 25.43 -20.08
CA CYS A 13 15.85 24.30 -20.77
C CYS A 13 16.25 22.94 -20.17
N LEU A 14 17.50 22.77 -19.79
CA LEU A 14 17.98 21.55 -19.12
C LEU A 14 17.33 21.36 -17.76
N ILE A 15 17.19 22.42 -16.96
CA ILE A 15 16.53 22.36 -15.66
C ILE A 15 15.06 21.99 -15.82
N ILE A 16 14.36 22.61 -16.77
CA ILE A 16 12.94 22.30 -17.04
C ILE A 16 12.80 20.85 -17.51
N PHE A 17 13.68 20.38 -18.38
CA PHE A 17 13.70 18.99 -18.87
C PHE A 17 13.90 17.99 -17.73
N LEU A 18 14.82 18.26 -16.80
CA LEU A 18 15.05 17.45 -15.63
C LEU A 18 13.84 17.44 -14.68
N LEU A 19 13.21 18.59 -14.45
CA LEU A 19 12.01 18.67 -13.61
C LEU A 19 10.81 17.92 -14.19
N ILE A 20 10.68 17.84 -15.51
CA ILE A 20 9.63 17.06 -16.18
C ILE A 20 9.96 15.57 -16.20
N SER A 21 11.23 15.20 -16.39
CA SER A 21 11.65 13.80 -16.49
C SER A 21 11.61 13.05 -15.17
N ILE A 22 11.86 13.72 -14.05
CA ILE A 22 11.84 13.10 -12.70
C ILE A 22 10.48 12.42 -12.40
N PRO A 23 9.31 13.09 -12.52
CA PRO A 23 8.03 12.44 -12.27
C PRO A 23 7.74 11.29 -13.24
N ILE A 24 8.17 11.39 -14.50
CA ILE A 24 7.99 10.33 -15.50
C ILE A 24 8.82 9.10 -15.15
N VAL A 25 10.06 9.28 -14.71
CA VAL A 25 10.93 8.18 -14.27
C VAL A 25 10.37 7.52 -13.00
N ILE A 26 9.87 8.30 -12.05
CA ILE A 26 9.26 7.77 -10.82
C ILE A 26 8.02 6.93 -11.16
N LYS A 27 7.11 7.44 -11.99
CA LYS A 27 5.93 6.68 -12.44
C LYS A 27 6.28 5.42 -13.24
N GLY A 28 7.26 5.51 -14.12
CA GLY A 28 7.75 4.35 -14.87
C GLY A 28 8.37 3.30 -13.96
N ARG A 29 9.07 3.73 -12.93
CA ARG A 29 9.67 2.86 -11.93
C ARG A 29 8.61 2.19 -11.04
N GLU A 30 7.57 2.91 -10.66
CA GLU A 30 6.41 2.37 -9.94
C GLU A 30 5.76 1.23 -10.75
N ARG A 31 5.48 1.47 -12.01
CA ARG A 31 4.89 0.48 -12.92
C ARG A 31 5.76 -0.76 -13.11
N PHE A 32 7.04 -0.55 -13.29
CA PHE A 32 8.01 -1.63 -13.49
C PHE A 32 8.21 -2.46 -12.23
N SER A 33 8.26 -1.80 -11.08
CA SER A 33 8.46 -2.48 -9.79
C SER A 33 7.24 -3.26 -9.32
N ASP A 34 6.03 -2.82 -9.63
CA ASP A 34 4.81 -3.56 -9.31
C ASP A 34 4.77 -4.94 -9.97
N ASN A 35 5.32 -5.07 -11.17
CA ASN A 35 5.47 -6.36 -11.84
C ASN A 35 6.52 -7.28 -11.21
N TRP A 36 7.42 -6.71 -10.41
CA TRP A 36 8.52 -7.44 -9.78
C TRP A 36 8.33 -7.64 -8.27
N ILE A 37 7.30 -7.03 -7.69
CA ILE A 37 6.97 -7.24 -6.28
C ILE A 37 6.34 -8.62 -6.15
N ASP A 38 7.15 -9.53 -5.66
CA ASP A 38 6.67 -10.83 -5.26
C ASP A 38 5.68 -10.68 -4.09
N LYS A 39 4.52 -11.30 -4.21
CA LYS A 39 3.52 -11.38 -3.13
C LYS A 39 4.11 -11.95 -1.84
N SER A 40 5.20 -12.69 -1.91
CA SER A 40 5.93 -13.24 -0.77
C SER A 40 6.51 -12.18 0.18
N ARG A 41 6.61 -10.92 -0.25
CA ARG A 41 7.08 -9.81 0.61
C ARG A 41 6.03 -9.26 1.55
N ILE A 42 4.76 -9.56 1.33
CA ILE A 42 3.71 -9.24 2.28
C ILE A 42 3.64 -10.40 3.27
N PRO A 43 3.81 -10.15 4.58
CA PRO A 43 3.91 -11.23 5.56
C PRO A 43 2.60 -12.00 5.68
N ALA A 44 2.70 -13.30 5.99
CA ALA A 44 1.54 -14.14 6.30
C ALA A 44 0.91 -13.80 7.66
N ILE A 45 1.67 -13.18 8.54
CA ILE A 45 1.24 -12.70 9.86
C ILE A 45 1.41 -11.19 9.90
N LEU A 46 0.34 -10.49 10.17
CA LEU A 46 0.30 -9.03 10.22
C LEU A 46 0.04 -8.56 11.65
N HIS A 47 0.90 -7.69 12.16
CA HIS A 47 0.68 -6.97 13.41
C HIS A 47 0.13 -5.57 13.08
N TYR A 48 -1.07 -5.31 13.54
CA TYR A 48 -1.76 -4.05 13.25
C TYR A 48 -2.56 -3.59 14.47
N ASN A 49 -2.31 -2.37 14.93
CA ASN A 49 -2.97 -1.76 16.11
C ASN A 49 -3.02 -2.69 17.34
N ASP A 50 -1.86 -3.27 17.68
CA ASP A 50 -1.67 -4.19 18.81
C ASP A 50 -2.35 -5.57 18.68
N ASP A 51 -3.01 -5.83 17.57
CA ASP A 51 -3.61 -7.11 17.25
C ASP A 51 -2.80 -7.89 16.22
N THR A 52 -2.98 -9.19 16.21
CA THR A 52 -2.33 -10.10 15.26
C THR A 52 -3.36 -10.69 14.30
N TYR A 53 -3.06 -10.62 13.01
CA TYR A 53 -3.91 -11.12 11.94
C TYR A 53 -3.17 -12.16 11.11
N TYR A 54 -3.88 -13.17 10.63
CA TYR A 54 -3.34 -14.21 9.75
C TYR A 54 -3.89 -14.07 8.35
N GLU A 55 -3.04 -14.27 7.35
CA GLU A 55 -3.45 -14.25 5.95
C GLU A 55 -4.48 -15.36 5.67
N ILE A 56 -5.54 -14.99 4.99
CA ILE A 56 -6.57 -15.88 4.46
C ILE A 56 -6.74 -15.64 2.97
N SER A 57 -7.33 -16.60 2.25
CA SER A 57 -7.65 -16.40 0.85
C SER A 57 -8.73 -15.34 0.66
N ILE A 58 -8.71 -14.66 -0.48
CA ILE A 58 -9.72 -13.68 -0.82
C ILE A 58 -11.12 -14.32 -0.91
N GLU A 59 -11.20 -15.56 -1.37
CA GLU A 59 -12.47 -16.32 -1.44
C GLU A 59 -13.02 -16.57 -0.04
N LYS A 60 -12.17 -16.91 0.91
CA LYS A 60 -12.56 -17.11 2.31
C LYS A 60 -13.06 -15.82 2.94
N TYR A 61 -12.37 -14.70 2.68
CA TYR A 61 -12.78 -13.37 3.11
C TYR A 61 -14.15 -12.99 2.52
N ASN A 62 -14.33 -13.16 1.22
CA ASN A 62 -15.59 -12.84 0.55
C ASN A 62 -16.76 -13.68 1.09
N ARG A 63 -16.56 -14.96 1.32
CA ARG A 63 -17.59 -15.84 1.92
C ARG A 63 -17.95 -15.42 3.34
N ALA A 64 -16.97 -15.01 4.13
CA ALA A 64 -17.19 -14.61 5.51
C ALA A 64 -17.92 -13.27 5.63
N THR A 65 -17.68 -12.35 4.71
CA THR A 65 -18.23 -10.99 4.75
C THR A 65 -19.50 -10.81 3.93
N GLU A 66 -19.74 -11.68 2.96
CA GLU A 66 -20.93 -11.64 2.12
C GLU A 66 -22.19 -12.01 2.91
N GLY A 67 -23.18 -11.12 2.87
CA GLY A 67 -24.46 -11.32 3.56
C GLY A 67 -24.41 -11.18 5.09
N ASN A 68 -23.25 -10.96 5.67
CA ASN A 68 -23.07 -10.69 7.09
C ASN A 68 -23.00 -9.18 7.35
N ASN A 69 -23.34 -8.74 8.57
CA ASN A 69 -23.37 -7.31 8.91
C ASN A 69 -21.99 -6.78 9.25
N TYR A 70 -21.07 -6.87 8.31
CA TYR A 70 -19.78 -6.25 8.37
C TYR A 70 -19.78 -4.91 7.65
N SER A 71 -19.05 -3.94 8.17
CA SER A 71 -18.79 -2.67 7.50
C SER A 71 -17.33 -2.62 7.03
N PHE A 72 -17.13 -2.20 5.80
CA PHE A 72 -15.79 -2.02 5.22
C PHE A 72 -15.47 -0.54 5.04
N GLU A 73 -14.28 -0.14 5.46
CA GLU A 73 -13.78 1.22 5.31
C GLU A 73 -12.29 1.21 4.98
N TYR A 74 -11.90 1.96 3.96
CA TYR A 74 -10.49 2.26 3.74
C TYR A 74 -9.99 3.26 4.76
N THR A 75 -8.83 2.99 5.33
CA THR A 75 -8.15 3.89 6.25
C THR A 75 -7.12 4.75 5.51
N ASP A 76 -6.59 5.75 6.19
CA ASP A 76 -5.42 6.51 5.75
C ASP A 76 -4.10 5.83 6.13
N ASN A 77 -4.16 4.60 6.60
CA ASN A 77 -3.00 3.80 6.94
C ASN A 77 -2.51 3.02 5.71
N TYR A 78 -1.21 2.85 5.64
CA TYR A 78 -0.53 2.13 4.57
C TYR A 78 0.44 1.13 5.17
N LEU A 79 0.57 -0.03 4.53
CA LEU A 79 1.67 -0.96 4.77
C LEU A 79 2.78 -0.74 3.73
N THR A 80 4.01 -0.80 4.19
CA THR A 80 5.17 -0.88 3.31
C THR A 80 5.33 -2.31 2.77
N ILE A 81 6.22 -2.49 1.80
CA ILE A 81 6.57 -3.82 1.29
C ILE A 81 7.02 -4.77 2.42
N ASP A 82 7.69 -4.23 3.43
CA ASP A 82 8.15 -5.01 4.59
C ASP A 82 7.01 -5.38 5.57
N GLY A 83 5.78 -4.99 5.27
CA GLY A 83 4.61 -5.30 6.07
C GLY A 83 4.45 -4.45 7.34
N ARG A 84 5.28 -3.44 7.53
CA ARG A 84 5.14 -2.49 8.63
C ARG A 84 4.22 -1.33 8.25
N LYS A 85 3.62 -0.68 9.22
CA LYS A 85 2.86 0.55 9.00
C LYS A 85 3.76 1.63 8.42
N ALA A 86 3.31 2.31 7.37
CA ALA A 86 4.04 3.41 6.76
C ALA A 86 4.15 4.59 7.74
N ASN A 87 5.33 5.19 7.80
CA ASN A 87 5.59 6.42 8.54
C ASN A 87 5.62 7.63 7.61
N LEU A 88 5.83 8.82 8.15
CA LEU A 88 5.83 10.06 7.38
C LEU A 88 6.87 10.04 6.23
N LEU A 89 8.03 9.44 6.43
CA LEU A 89 9.07 9.35 5.42
C LEU A 89 8.71 8.40 4.28
N ASP A 90 7.89 7.41 4.55
CA ASP A 90 7.43 6.45 3.54
C ASP A 90 6.46 7.07 2.54
N TYR A 91 5.77 8.16 2.89
CA TYR A 91 4.89 8.87 1.95
C TYR A 91 5.64 9.50 0.77
N TYR A 92 6.92 9.77 0.91
CA TYR A 92 7.78 10.27 -0.16
C TYR A 92 8.35 9.16 -1.05
N LYS A 93 8.15 7.90 -0.66
CA LYS A 93 8.55 6.74 -1.47
C LYS A 93 7.51 6.49 -2.57
N PRO A 94 7.90 5.84 -3.66
CA PRO A 94 6.97 5.42 -4.70
C PRO A 94 5.78 4.64 -4.14
N ARG A 95 4.59 4.89 -4.66
CA ARG A 95 3.33 4.30 -4.16
C ARG A 95 3.31 2.77 -4.16
N PHE A 96 4.07 2.14 -5.06
CA PHE A 96 4.15 0.68 -5.08
C PHE A 96 4.78 0.08 -3.83
N LEU A 97 5.50 0.87 -3.04
CA LEU A 97 6.08 0.45 -1.77
C LEU A 97 5.08 0.49 -0.61
N ASN A 98 3.97 1.19 -0.80
CA ASN A 98 2.97 1.42 0.24
C ASN A 98 1.62 0.90 -0.23
N ARG A 99 1.01 0.05 0.57
CA ARG A 99 -0.31 -0.54 0.31
C ARG A 99 -1.33 0.02 1.29
N ARG A 100 -2.43 0.54 0.75
CA ARG A 100 -3.52 1.07 1.57
C ARG A 100 -4.22 -0.05 2.32
N ILE A 101 -4.55 0.22 3.59
CA ILE A 101 -5.22 -0.71 4.47
C ILE A 101 -6.71 -0.39 4.50
N GLY A 102 -7.53 -1.41 4.33
CA GLY A 102 -8.96 -1.38 4.62
C GLY A 102 -9.26 -2.18 5.88
N GLU A 103 -10.19 -1.72 6.69
CA GLU A 103 -10.67 -2.38 7.88
C GLU A 103 -12.09 -2.89 7.68
N THR A 104 -12.33 -4.14 8.04
CA THR A 104 -13.67 -4.72 8.09
C THR A 104 -14.07 -4.92 9.54
N LYS A 105 -15.11 -4.22 9.94
CA LYS A 105 -15.60 -4.17 11.32
C LYS A 105 -16.88 -4.99 11.46
N ASP A 106 -17.03 -5.63 12.61
CA ASP A 106 -18.26 -6.29 13.01
C ASP A 106 -19.32 -5.29 13.50
N ARG A 107 -20.47 -5.78 13.96
CA ARG A 107 -21.58 -4.94 14.48
C ARG A 107 -21.17 -4.12 15.70
N ASN A 108 -20.18 -4.58 16.47
CA ASN A 108 -19.69 -3.91 17.67
C ASN A 108 -18.61 -2.88 17.37
N GLY A 109 -18.22 -2.73 16.09
CA GLY A 109 -17.18 -1.81 15.67
C GLY A 109 -15.76 -2.36 15.84
N ASN A 110 -15.60 -3.66 16.12
CA ASN A 110 -14.30 -4.30 16.23
C ASN A 110 -13.77 -4.67 14.85
N VAL A 111 -12.49 -4.40 14.59
CA VAL A 111 -11.83 -4.79 13.36
C VAL A 111 -11.56 -6.30 13.39
N VAL A 112 -12.22 -7.04 12.52
CA VAL A 112 -12.11 -8.50 12.43
C VAL A 112 -11.25 -8.94 11.26
N TYR A 113 -11.29 -8.20 10.16
CA TYR A 113 -10.51 -8.48 8.96
C TYR A 113 -9.75 -7.24 8.53
N ILE A 114 -8.55 -7.46 8.00
CA ILE A 114 -7.74 -6.45 7.34
C ILE A 114 -7.65 -6.77 5.86
N TYR A 115 -7.86 -5.77 5.03
CA TYR A 115 -7.76 -5.83 3.59
C TYR A 115 -6.61 -4.93 3.13
N VAL A 116 -5.59 -5.52 2.55
CA VAL A 116 -4.44 -4.78 2.03
C VAL A 116 -4.59 -4.68 0.51
N LEU A 117 -4.83 -3.47 0.03
CA LEU A 117 -5.02 -3.22 -1.39
C LEU A 117 -3.75 -3.55 -2.16
N GLY A 118 -3.87 -4.46 -3.13
CA GLY A 118 -2.80 -4.81 -4.05
C GLY A 118 -2.84 -3.98 -5.32
N PHE A 119 -2.02 -4.38 -6.27
CA PHE A 119 -1.97 -3.81 -7.60
C PHE A 119 -2.90 -4.60 -8.55
N GLU A 120 -3.50 -3.91 -9.51
CA GLU A 120 -4.39 -4.53 -10.53
C GLU A 120 -5.51 -5.41 -9.94
N ASN A 121 -6.28 -4.86 -8.99
CA ASN A 121 -7.38 -5.56 -8.32
C ASN A 121 -6.97 -6.80 -7.51
N THR A 122 -5.70 -6.92 -7.18
CA THR A 122 -5.25 -7.92 -6.22
C THR A 122 -5.36 -7.38 -4.79
N ALA A 123 -5.56 -8.25 -3.83
CA ALA A 123 -5.59 -7.90 -2.42
C ALA A 123 -5.07 -9.05 -1.57
N ASN A 124 -4.52 -8.69 -0.42
CA ASN A 124 -4.19 -9.63 0.64
C ASN A 124 -5.18 -9.42 1.78
N CYS A 125 -5.83 -10.46 2.22
CA CYS A 125 -6.82 -10.44 3.29
C CYS A 125 -6.27 -11.15 4.51
N TYR A 126 -6.59 -10.62 5.69
CA TYR A 126 -6.13 -11.13 6.97
C TYR A 126 -7.31 -11.24 7.93
N LYS A 127 -7.30 -12.26 8.74
CA LYS A 127 -8.30 -12.48 9.80
C LYS A 127 -7.64 -12.28 11.16
N LEU A 128 -8.36 -11.59 12.07
CA LEU A 128 -7.95 -11.44 13.46
C LEU A 128 -7.72 -12.82 14.08
N ARG A 129 -6.59 -12.96 14.76
CA ARG A 129 -6.33 -14.12 15.60
C ARG A 129 -7.33 -14.15 16.75
N GLU A 130 -8.11 -15.18 16.83
CA GLU A 130 -8.91 -15.47 18.02
C GLU A 130 -7.96 -15.96 19.10
N GLU A 131 -7.99 -15.36 20.27
CA GLU A 131 -7.34 -15.95 21.43
C GLU A 131 -8.04 -17.27 21.69
N GLU A 132 -7.30 -18.37 21.49
CA GLU A 132 -7.74 -19.65 21.98
C GLU A 132 -7.80 -19.51 23.51
N ASN A 133 -9.02 -19.41 24.05
CA ASN A 133 -9.22 -19.63 25.46
C ASN A 133 -8.79 -21.05 25.74
N GLU A 134 -7.55 -21.20 26.15
CA GLU A 134 -7.08 -22.45 26.73
C GLU A 134 -7.95 -22.76 27.94
N LYS A 135 -8.85 -23.68 27.74
CA LYS A 135 -9.55 -24.32 28.85
C LYS A 135 -8.71 -25.44 29.41
#